data_2be11ec33fa4bb749908cb0761aaea63
#
_entry.id   2be11ec33fa4bb749908cb0761aaea63
#
_cell.length_a   1.000
_cell.length_b   1.000
_cell.length_c   1.000
_cell.angle_alpha   90.00
_cell.angle_beta   90.00
_cell.angle_gamma   90.00
#
_symmetry.space_group_name_H-M   'P 1'
#
loop_
_entity.id
_entity.type
_entity.pdbx_description
1 polymer ?
#
loop_
_entity_poly.entity_id
_entity_poly.type
_entity_poly.pdbx_seq_one_letter_code
_entity_poly.pdbx_strand_id
1 'polypeptide(L)'
;MKSNKITHTIAFFIIGLFTFVSSQAQEAKTLFINAPDSLCPLLTKVNREDCIDFLSSKMKAQVENRFGQKSEMTDLSKDYIRMQMTPETSWQMKVLALNDTTNVICTVATACAPACDSSIRFYTTDWKPLTDHSFITLPVMSDFLITPDSASIYEFDEASRSADILLMKVDMNKENTELAVTLSTPDYMSKETAEKLKPFLRRPIVYQWKNGAFTK
;
A
#
# COMPACT_ATOMS: atom_id res chain seq x y z
N MET A 1 -21.46 40.32 73.10
CA MET A 1 -21.93 40.28 71.72
C MET A 1 -20.73 39.93 70.83
N LYS A 2 -20.61 38.65 70.45
CA LYS A 2 -19.49 38.19 69.64
C LYS A 2 -19.92 38.16 68.17
N SER A 3 -19.25 38.93 67.32
CA SER A 3 -19.45 38.95 65.90
C SER A 3 -18.60 37.86 65.27
N ASN A 4 -19.22 36.84 64.62
CA ASN A 4 -18.58 35.81 63.84
C ASN A 4 -18.32 36.36 62.43
N LYS A 5 -17.05 36.52 62.08
CA LYS A 5 -16.62 36.76 60.72
C LYS A 5 -16.50 35.42 60.02
N ILE A 6 -17.38 35.17 59.07
CA ILE A 6 -17.29 34.00 58.14
C ILE A 6 -16.30 34.37 57.04
N THR A 7 -15.15 33.72 57.04
CA THR A 7 -14.16 33.83 55.98
C THR A 7 -14.54 32.84 54.87
N HIS A 8 -15.00 33.33 53.74
CA HIS A 8 -15.22 32.52 52.55
C HIS A 8 -13.89 32.28 51.84
N THR A 9 -13.36 31.08 51.98
CA THR A 9 -12.20 30.61 51.19
C THR A 9 -12.72 30.17 49.83
N ILE A 10 -12.47 30.97 48.80
CA ILE A 10 -12.77 30.63 47.40
C ILE A 10 -11.62 29.74 46.93
N ALA A 11 -11.87 28.45 46.85
CA ALA A 11 -10.95 27.48 46.20
C ALA A 11 -11.08 27.63 44.67
N PHE A 12 -10.10 28.25 44.05
CA PHE A 12 -9.96 28.28 42.60
C PHE A 12 -9.56 26.86 42.11
N PHE A 13 -10.53 26.12 41.58
CA PHE A 13 -10.29 24.86 40.88
C PHE A 13 -9.83 25.22 39.47
N ILE A 14 -8.52 25.24 39.25
CA ILE A 14 -7.94 25.35 37.91
C ILE A 14 -8.15 23.97 37.24
N ILE A 15 -9.24 23.84 36.49
CA ILE A 15 -9.44 22.73 35.57
C ILE A 15 -8.48 22.98 34.41
N GLY A 16 -7.31 22.32 34.45
CA GLY A 16 -6.39 22.26 33.33
C GLY A 16 -7.08 21.54 32.17
N LEU A 17 -7.54 22.32 31.19
CA LEU A 17 -8.06 21.79 29.94
C LEU A 17 -6.87 21.19 29.17
N PHE A 18 -6.58 19.90 29.40
CA PHE A 18 -5.71 19.12 28.52
C PHE A 18 -6.44 19.01 27.18
N THR A 19 -6.18 19.96 26.30
CA THR A 19 -6.48 19.76 24.87
C THR A 19 -5.60 18.63 24.38
N PHE A 20 -6.13 17.42 24.35
CA PHE A 20 -5.58 16.35 23.52
C PHE A 20 -5.61 16.88 22.07
N VAL A 21 -4.48 17.36 21.60
CA VAL A 21 -4.24 17.52 20.18
C VAL A 21 -4.21 16.09 19.64
N SER A 22 -5.37 15.58 19.28
CA SER A 22 -5.46 14.39 18.46
C SER A 22 -4.71 14.74 17.19
N SER A 23 -3.49 14.23 17.03
CA SER A 23 -2.82 14.16 15.74
C SER A 23 -3.83 13.47 14.83
N GLN A 24 -4.56 14.26 14.02
CA GLN A 24 -5.50 13.70 13.07
C GLN A 24 -4.65 12.99 12.04
N ALA A 25 -4.51 11.67 12.21
CA ALA A 25 -4.02 10.82 11.14
C ALA A 25 -4.89 11.13 9.93
N GLN A 26 -4.28 11.75 8.94
CA GLN A 26 -4.97 12.18 7.73
C GLN A 26 -5.53 10.92 7.07
N GLU A 27 -6.85 10.79 7.00
CA GLU A 27 -7.49 9.58 6.50
C GLU A 27 -7.16 9.37 5.01
N ALA A 28 -6.98 8.13 4.60
CA ALA A 28 -6.63 7.76 3.23
C ALA A 28 -7.57 8.39 2.20
N LYS A 29 -8.88 8.50 2.51
CA LYS A 29 -9.87 9.15 1.65
C LYS A 29 -9.51 10.60 1.31
N THR A 30 -9.11 11.40 2.32
CA THR A 30 -8.77 12.82 2.12
C THR A 30 -7.50 12.96 1.30
N LEU A 31 -6.50 12.11 1.56
CA LEU A 31 -5.27 12.07 0.78
C LEU A 31 -5.54 11.68 -0.67
N PHE A 32 -6.37 10.65 -0.91
CA PHE A 32 -6.71 10.20 -2.25
C PHE A 32 -7.46 11.27 -3.07
N ILE A 33 -8.46 11.93 -2.49
CA ILE A 33 -9.19 13.03 -3.14
C ILE A 33 -8.21 14.14 -3.60
N ASN A 34 -7.23 14.46 -2.75
CA ASN A 34 -6.27 15.53 -3.00
C ASN A 34 -4.98 15.05 -3.73
N ALA A 35 -4.93 13.78 -4.15
CA ALA A 35 -3.81 13.29 -4.95
C ALA A 35 -3.66 14.09 -6.24
N PRO A 36 -2.43 14.44 -6.66
CA PRO A 36 -2.19 15.05 -7.97
C PRO A 36 -2.71 14.15 -9.09
N ASP A 37 -3.29 14.75 -10.12
CA ASP A 37 -3.83 14.01 -11.27
C ASP A 37 -2.75 13.19 -12.00
N SER A 38 -1.48 13.59 -11.90
CA SER A 38 -0.35 12.83 -12.45
C SER A 38 -0.14 11.46 -11.81
N LEU A 39 -0.61 11.26 -10.57
CA LEU A 39 -0.53 9.98 -9.87
C LEU A 39 -1.74 9.08 -10.12
N CYS A 40 -2.86 9.66 -10.52
CA CYS A 40 -4.09 8.96 -10.87
C CYS A 40 -4.61 9.46 -12.23
N PRO A 41 -3.86 9.31 -13.33
CA PRO A 41 -4.14 10.00 -14.60
C PRO A 41 -5.47 9.61 -15.23
N LEU A 42 -6.01 8.44 -14.89
CA LEU A 42 -7.32 7.98 -15.36
C LEU A 42 -8.51 8.64 -14.64
N LEU A 43 -8.29 9.15 -13.42
CA LEU A 43 -9.37 9.65 -12.56
C LEU A 43 -9.27 11.16 -12.38
N THR A 44 -10.38 11.85 -12.58
CA THR A 44 -10.53 13.24 -12.13
C THR A 44 -10.69 13.30 -10.61
N LYS A 45 -10.57 14.49 -10.03
CA LYS A 45 -10.89 14.67 -8.61
C LYS A 45 -12.32 14.27 -8.29
N VAL A 46 -13.29 14.62 -9.17
CA VAL A 46 -14.68 14.24 -9.02
C VAL A 46 -14.85 12.72 -9.04
N ASN A 47 -14.20 12.01 -9.97
CA ASN A 47 -14.24 10.54 -9.96
C ASN A 47 -13.73 9.95 -8.63
N ARG A 48 -12.69 10.54 -8.02
CA ARG A 48 -12.15 10.08 -6.73
C ARG A 48 -13.12 10.34 -5.58
N GLU A 49 -13.80 11.49 -5.58
CA GLU A 49 -14.85 11.81 -4.63
C GLU A 49 -16.05 10.85 -4.77
N ASP A 50 -16.56 10.66 -5.98
CA ASP A 50 -17.66 9.75 -6.28
C ASP A 50 -17.37 8.30 -5.82
N CYS A 51 -16.15 7.79 -6.09
CA CYS A 51 -15.77 6.45 -5.65
C CYS A 51 -15.85 6.30 -4.13
N ILE A 52 -15.40 7.31 -3.38
CA ILE A 52 -15.46 7.30 -1.91
C ILE A 52 -16.90 7.35 -1.43
N ASP A 53 -17.72 8.22 -2.00
CA ASP A 53 -19.12 8.38 -1.61
C ASP A 53 -19.94 7.12 -1.90
N PHE A 54 -19.74 6.50 -3.06
CA PHE A 54 -20.42 5.25 -3.43
C PHE A 54 -20.04 4.12 -2.47
N LEU A 55 -18.75 3.93 -2.19
CA LEU A 55 -18.31 2.86 -1.31
C LEU A 55 -18.76 3.09 0.14
N SER A 56 -18.70 4.34 0.62
CA SER A 56 -19.20 4.72 1.95
C SER A 56 -20.70 4.48 2.08
N SER A 57 -21.45 4.63 0.98
CA SER A 57 -22.89 4.34 0.89
C SER A 57 -23.20 2.87 0.61
N LYS A 58 -22.21 1.98 0.66
CA LYS A 58 -22.33 0.54 0.33
C LYS A 58 -22.82 0.27 -1.10
N MET A 59 -22.57 1.20 -2.00
CA MET A 59 -22.83 1.07 -3.42
C MET A 59 -21.58 0.57 -4.15
N LYS A 60 -21.76 0.04 -5.36
CA LYS A 60 -20.63 -0.27 -6.22
C LYS A 60 -19.91 1.02 -6.62
N ALA A 61 -18.68 1.17 -6.18
CA ALA A 61 -17.87 2.38 -6.38
C ALA A 61 -17.20 2.35 -7.77
N GLN A 62 -18.00 2.42 -8.84
CA GLN A 62 -17.55 2.37 -10.22
C GLN A 62 -17.84 3.70 -10.92
N VAL A 63 -16.85 4.25 -11.58
CA VAL A 63 -16.91 5.51 -12.34
C VAL A 63 -16.39 5.31 -13.75
N GLU A 64 -16.85 6.17 -14.68
CA GLU A 64 -16.25 6.27 -16.01
C GLU A 64 -14.99 7.13 -15.91
N ASN A 65 -13.85 6.59 -16.36
CA ASN A 65 -12.58 7.28 -16.33
C ASN A 65 -12.37 8.19 -17.56
N ARG A 66 -11.26 8.92 -17.61
CA ARG A 66 -10.94 9.89 -18.69
C ARG A 66 -10.87 9.28 -20.10
N PHE A 67 -10.77 7.96 -20.22
CA PHE A 67 -10.76 7.26 -21.51
C PHE A 67 -12.08 6.52 -21.82
N GLY A 68 -13.16 6.83 -21.09
CA GLY A 68 -14.46 6.20 -21.30
C GLY A 68 -14.54 4.75 -20.82
N GLN A 69 -13.54 4.26 -20.09
CA GLN A 69 -13.54 2.94 -19.47
C GLN A 69 -13.98 3.02 -18.00
N LYS A 70 -14.30 1.88 -17.43
CA LYS A 70 -14.72 1.80 -16.04
C LYS A 70 -13.54 1.57 -15.11
N SER A 71 -13.44 2.41 -14.08
CA SER A 71 -12.57 2.21 -12.93
C SER A 71 -13.40 2.00 -11.68
N GLU A 72 -12.91 1.18 -10.75
CA GLU A 72 -13.67 0.78 -9.56
C GLU A 72 -12.80 0.85 -8.31
N MET A 73 -13.29 1.50 -7.25
CA MET A 73 -12.71 1.37 -5.92
C MET A 73 -13.20 0.09 -5.28
N THR A 74 -12.31 -0.87 -5.07
CA THR A 74 -12.63 -2.18 -4.50
C THR A 74 -12.52 -2.22 -2.99
N ASP A 75 -11.62 -1.42 -2.43
CA ASP A 75 -11.37 -1.37 -1.00
C ASP A 75 -11.13 0.05 -0.51
N LEU A 76 -11.67 0.33 0.67
CA LEU A 76 -11.46 1.56 1.43
C LEU A 76 -11.37 1.21 2.92
N SER A 77 -10.33 1.67 3.60
CA SER A 77 -10.25 1.71 5.05
C SER A 77 -9.72 3.07 5.52
N LYS A 78 -9.48 3.23 6.81
CA LYS A 78 -8.95 4.48 7.36
C LYS A 78 -7.61 4.86 6.75
N ASP A 79 -6.76 3.87 6.45
CA ASP A 79 -5.38 4.03 5.99
C ASP A 79 -5.09 3.38 4.63
N TYR A 80 -6.08 2.75 3.99
CA TYR A 80 -5.88 1.97 2.77
C TYR A 80 -6.95 2.23 1.72
N ILE A 81 -6.54 2.27 0.44
CA ILE A 81 -7.40 2.32 -0.75
C ILE A 81 -6.85 1.37 -1.80
N ARG A 82 -7.77 0.66 -2.47
CA ARG A 82 -7.48 -0.12 -3.67
C ARG A 82 -8.42 0.28 -4.80
N MET A 83 -7.83 0.52 -5.96
CA MET A 83 -8.52 0.82 -7.21
C MET A 83 -8.22 -0.23 -8.26
N GLN A 84 -9.22 -0.76 -8.94
CA GLN A 84 -9.08 -1.36 -10.25
C GLN A 84 -9.21 -0.24 -11.27
N MET A 85 -8.11 0.13 -11.91
CA MET A 85 -8.06 1.26 -12.84
C MET A 85 -8.57 0.88 -14.23
N THR A 86 -8.15 -0.29 -14.73
CA THR A 86 -8.62 -0.97 -15.94
C THR A 86 -8.67 -2.48 -15.65
N PRO A 87 -9.17 -3.35 -16.54
CA PRO A 87 -9.08 -4.80 -16.32
C PRO A 87 -7.66 -5.30 -16.03
N GLU A 88 -6.65 -4.65 -16.62
CA GLU A 88 -5.25 -5.05 -16.55
C GLU A 88 -4.43 -4.26 -15.53
N THR A 89 -4.97 -3.16 -14.97
CA THR A 89 -4.17 -2.27 -14.10
C THR A 89 -4.88 -1.99 -12.78
N SER A 90 -4.13 -2.04 -11.70
CA SER A 90 -4.60 -1.68 -10.36
C SER A 90 -3.68 -0.67 -9.68
N TRP A 91 -4.22 0.03 -8.71
CA TRP A 91 -3.48 0.99 -7.90
C TRP A 91 -3.90 0.86 -6.44
N GLN A 92 -2.93 0.87 -5.56
CA GLN A 92 -3.14 0.79 -4.12
C GLN A 92 -2.41 1.93 -3.44
N MET A 93 -2.96 2.41 -2.34
CA MET A 93 -2.24 3.30 -1.42
C MET A 93 -2.46 2.88 0.02
N LYS A 94 -1.44 3.08 0.84
CA LYS A 94 -1.51 2.92 2.29
C LYS A 94 -0.78 4.04 2.99
N VAL A 95 -1.40 4.54 4.05
CA VAL A 95 -0.79 5.52 4.95
C VAL A 95 -0.04 4.74 6.03
N LEU A 96 1.24 5.02 6.18
CA LEU A 96 2.14 4.32 7.09
C LEU A 96 2.77 5.32 8.07
N ALA A 97 2.81 4.98 9.35
CA ALA A 97 3.49 5.81 10.32
C ALA A 97 5.01 5.74 10.13
N LEU A 98 5.64 6.86 9.84
CA LEU A 98 7.11 6.96 9.78
C LEU A 98 7.69 7.06 11.20
N ASN A 99 7.02 7.83 12.05
CA ASN A 99 7.28 7.99 13.48
C ASN A 99 5.98 8.43 14.19
N ASP A 100 6.05 8.79 15.47
CA ASP A 100 4.87 9.15 16.28
C ASP A 100 4.08 10.36 15.75
N THR A 101 4.69 11.20 14.93
CA THR A 101 4.08 12.47 14.46
C THR A 101 3.97 12.58 12.94
N THR A 102 4.66 11.71 12.20
CA THR A 102 4.78 11.84 10.74
C THR A 102 4.31 10.56 10.05
N ASN A 103 3.49 10.72 9.03
CA ASN A 103 3.07 9.64 8.13
C ASN A 103 3.70 9.80 6.75
N VAL A 104 3.83 8.68 6.06
CA VAL A 104 4.17 8.60 4.63
C VAL A 104 3.09 7.85 3.89
N ILE A 105 2.95 8.12 2.60
CA ILE A 105 2.07 7.40 1.70
C ILE A 105 2.92 6.41 0.90
N CYS A 106 2.60 5.13 1.01
CA CYS A 106 3.10 4.10 0.10
C CYS A 106 2.06 3.87 -1.00
N THR A 107 2.49 3.86 -2.26
CA THR A 107 1.64 3.51 -3.40
C THR A 107 2.23 2.33 -4.16
N VAL A 108 1.35 1.47 -4.65
CA VAL A 108 1.69 0.36 -5.55
C VAL A 108 0.83 0.48 -6.80
N ALA A 109 1.48 0.61 -7.95
CA ALA A 109 0.82 0.55 -9.25
C ALA A 109 1.22 -0.74 -9.93
N THR A 110 0.24 -1.54 -10.36
CA THR A 110 0.44 -2.84 -10.98
C THR A 110 -0.19 -2.86 -12.38
N ALA A 111 0.54 -3.40 -13.34
CA ALA A 111 0.05 -3.71 -14.67
C ALA A 111 0.29 -5.19 -14.99
N CYS A 112 -0.69 -5.85 -15.64
CA CYS A 112 -0.64 -7.28 -15.97
C CYS A 112 -0.91 -7.48 -17.47
N ALA A 113 0.02 -8.20 -18.21
CA ALA A 113 -0.17 -8.52 -19.63
C ALA A 113 0.81 -9.60 -20.14
N PRO A 114 0.65 -10.91 -19.91
CA PRO A 114 -0.18 -11.60 -18.93
C PRO A 114 0.38 -11.54 -17.50
N ALA A 115 1.73 -11.53 -17.33
CA ALA A 115 2.36 -11.41 -16.04
C ALA A 115 2.18 -10.01 -15.47
N CYS A 116 2.07 -9.93 -14.16
CA CYS A 116 1.95 -8.66 -13.46
C CYS A 116 3.32 -8.10 -13.12
N ASP A 117 3.49 -6.79 -13.28
CA ASP A 117 4.62 -6.06 -12.72
C ASP A 117 4.14 -4.85 -11.92
N SER A 118 4.83 -4.57 -10.82
CA SER A 118 4.43 -3.54 -9.86
C SER A 118 5.53 -2.53 -9.60
N SER A 119 5.18 -1.27 -9.52
CA SER A 119 6.05 -0.21 -9.03
C SER A 119 5.60 0.28 -7.67
N ILE A 120 6.56 0.45 -6.75
CA ILE A 120 6.33 0.99 -5.40
C ILE A 120 6.91 2.38 -5.34
N ARG A 121 6.16 3.33 -4.77
CA ARG A 121 6.62 4.70 -4.56
C ARG A 121 6.16 5.21 -3.20
N PHE A 122 6.95 6.12 -2.64
CA PHE A 122 6.67 6.75 -1.37
C PHE A 122 6.55 8.25 -1.50
N TYR A 123 5.63 8.84 -0.74
CA TYR A 123 5.36 10.27 -0.75
C TYR A 123 5.14 10.78 0.69
N THR A 124 5.37 12.07 0.88
CA THR A 124 4.83 12.78 2.05
C THR A 124 3.29 12.84 1.97
N THR A 125 2.63 13.21 3.05
CA THR A 125 1.17 13.47 3.05
C THR A 125 0.75 14.64 2.15
N ASP A 126 1.69 15.47 1.70
CA ASP A 126 1.49 16.52 0.68
C ASP A 126 1.82 16.04 -0.75
N TRP A 127 1.95 14.73 -0.95
CA TRP A 127 2.26 14.10 -2.23
C TRP A 127 3.62 14.48 -2.85
N LYS A 128 4.57 14.96 -2.04
CA LYS A 128 5.95 15.16 -2.51
C LYS A 128 6.66 13.81 -2.53
N PRO A 129 7.31 13.44 -3.65
CA PRO A 129 8.02 12.16 -3.74
C PRO A 129 9.18 12.09 -2.74
N LEU A 130 9.35 10.93 -2.14
CA LEU A 130 10.45 10.62 -1.22
C LEU A 130 11.42 9.68 -1.94
N THR A 131 12.41 10.27 -2.60
CA THR A 131 13.41 9.55 -3.42
C THR A 131 14.74 9.33 -2.70
N ASP A 132 15.01 10.11 -1.66
CA ASP A 132 16.30 10.12 -0.96
C ASP A 132 16.37 9.07 0.16
N HIS A 133 15.27 8.35 0.39
CA HIS A 133 15.17 7.35 1.45
C HIS A 133 14.77 5.98 0.90
N SER A 134 15.53 4.96 1.28
CA SER A 134 15.17 3.59 0.93
C SER A 134 14.21 3.01 1.95
N PHE A 135 12.91 3.04 1.63
CA PHE A 135 11.86 2.47 2.49
C PHE A 135 11.71 0.95 2.35
N ILE A 136 12.27 0.36 1.30
CA ILE A 136 12.21 -1.07 1.01
C ILE A 136 13.42 -1.48 0.18
N THR A 137 13.99 -2.64 0.48
CA THR A 137 14.92 -3.33 -0.41
C THR A 137 14.15 -4.43 -1.13
N LEU A 138 13.90 -4.24 -2.42
CA LEU A 138 13.16 -5.21 -3.23
C LEU A 138 13.97 -6.50 -3.39
N PRO A 139 13.29 -7.66 -3.51
CA PRO A 139 13.96 -8.93 -3.71
C PRO A 139 14.54 -9.03 -5.12
N VAL A 140 15.55 -9.86 -5.27
CA VAL A 140 16.12 -10.27 -6.56
C VAL A 140 15.61 -11.66 -6.95
N MET A 141 15.83 -12.11 -8.19
CA MET A 141 15.33 -13.39 -8.70
C MET A 141 15.68 -14.57 -7.76
N SER A 142 16.92 -14.63 -7.26
CA SER A 142 17.37 -15.70 -6.36
C SER A 142 16.60 -15.75 -5.03
N ASP A 143 16.02 -14.65 -4.58
CA ASP A 143 15.20 -14.62 -3.34
C ASP A 143 13.90 -15.44 -3.51
N PHE A 144 13.43 -15.61 -4.73
CA PHE A 144 12.19 -16.35 -5.05
C PHE A 144 12.44 -17.82 -5.36
N LEU A 145 13.70 -18.25 -5.42
CA LEU A 145 14.07 -19.60 -5.82
C LEU A 145 14.61 -20.41 -4.63
N ILE A 146 14.29 -21.69 -4.60
CA ILE A 146 14.84 -22.68 -3.66
C ILE A 146 15.91 -23.44 -4.44
N THR A 147 17.18 -23.24 -4.09
CA THR A 147 18.28 -24.05 -4.63
C THR A 147 18.15 -25.46 -4.06
N PRO A 148 17.98 -26.51 -4.91
CA PRO A 148 17.83 -27.87 -4.45
C PRO A 148 19.18 -28.46 -4.03
N ASP A 149 19.14 -29.73 -3.55
CA ASP A 149 20.33 -30.54 -3.38
C ASP A 149 21.00 -30.90 -4.73
N SER A 150 22.13 -31.62 -4.67
CA SER A 150 22.92 -31.99 -5.85
C SER A 150 22.16 -32.87 -6.87
N ALA A 151 21.12 -33.58 -6.42
CA ALA A 151 20.40 -34.52 -7.30
C ALA A 151 19.54 -33.81 -8.35
N SER A 152 18.97 -32.65 -8.02
CA SER A 152 18.09 -31.86 -8.90
C SER A 152 18.70 -30.53 -9.36
N ILE A 153 20.02 -30.38 -9.22
CA ILE A 153 20.68 -29.10 -9.55
C ILE A 153 20.64 -28.81 -11.05
N TYR A 154 20.70 -29.84 -11.90
CA TYR A 154 20.67 -29.67 -13.35
C TYR A 154 19.30 -29.15 -13.82
N GLU A 155 18.22 -29.76 -13.32
CA GLU A 155 16.84 -29.32 -13.61
C GLU A 155 16.59 -27.90 -13.11
N PHE A 156 17.13 -27.56 -11.94
CA PHE A 156 17.07 -26.20 -11.38
C PHE A 156 17.81 -25.20 -12.28
N ASP A 157 19.03 -25.51 -12.70
CA ASP A 157 19.84 -24.66 -13.58
C ASP A 157 19.16 -24.42 -14.94
N GLU A 158 18.55 -25.44 -15.53
CA GLU A 158 17.78 -25.30 -16.76
C GLU A 158 16.54 -24.44 -16.58
N ALA A 159 15.76 -24.72 -15.54
CA ALA A 159 14.52 -23.99 -15.25
C ALA A 159 14.77 -22.53 -14.88
N SER A 160 15.77 -22.26 -14.03
CA SER A 160 16.10 -20.90 -13.56
C SER A 160 16.63 -20.00 -14.67
N ARG A 161 17.40 -20.55 -15.65
CA ARG A 161 17.83 -19.77 -16.83
C ARG A 161 16.69 -19.32 -17.72
N SER A 162 15.56 -20.05 -17.71
CA SER A 162 14.37 -19.67 -18.47
C SER A 162 13.59 -18.51 -17.84
N ALA A 163 13.86 -18.19 -16.57
CA ALA A 163 13.29 -17.06 -15.86
C ALA A 163 14.21 -15.83 -15.94
N ASP A 164 14.41 -15.33 -17.15
CA ASP A 164 15.38 -14.27 -17.47
C ASP A 164 14.91 -12.85 -17.15
N ILE A 165 13.61 -12.65 -16.91
CA ILE A 165 13.00 -11.36 -16.57
C ILE A 165 12.41 -11.45 -15.16
N LEU A 166 12.75 -10.49 -14.30
CA LEU A 166 12.16 -10.37 -12.97
C LEU A 166 10.90 -9.53 -13.03
N LEU A 167 9.74 -10.18 -12.99
CA LEU A 167 8.43 -9.54 -12.88
C LEU A 167 7.85 -9.85 -11.50
N MET A 168 7.38 -8.81 -10.82
CA MET A 168 6.91 -8.93 -9.43
C MET A 168 5.56 -8.28 -9.25
N LYS A 169 4.60 -9.04 -8.75
CA LYS A 169 3.35 -8.48 -8.25
C LYS A 169 3.47 -8.14 -6.77
N VAL A 170 3.09 -6.93 -6.43
CA VAL A 170 3.10 -6.41 -5.06
C VAL A 170 1.68 -6.13 -4.61
N ASP A 171 1.31 -6.67 -3.45
CA ASP A 171 0.03 -6.42 -2.80
C ASP A 171 0.24 -5.95 -1.36
N MET A 172 -0.41 -4.84 -1.00
CA MET A 172 -0.46 -4.34 0.38
C MET A 172 -1.65 -4.95 1.11
N ASN A 173 -1.47 -5.31 2.37
CA ASN A 173 -2.54 -5.82 3.20
C ASN A 173 -3.43 -4.65 3.68
N LYS A 174 -4.76 -4.81 3.57
CA LYS A 174 -5.74 -3.83 4.02
C LYS A 174 -5.78 -3.70 5.54
N GLU A 175 -5.67 -4.82 6.25
CA GLU A 175 -5.93 -4.90 7.70
C GLU A 175 -4.68 -4.63 8.56
N ASN A 176 -3.48 -4.80 7.97
CA ASN A 176 -2.21 -4.60 8.67
C ASN A 176 -1.18 -3.88 7.78
N THR A 177 0.05 -3.77 8.24
CA THR A 177 1.14 -3.09 7.53
C THR A 177 2.05 -4.05 6.75
N GLU A 178 1.52 -5.20 6.33
CA GLU A 178 2.22 -6.15 5.49
C GLU A 178 2.18 -5.75 4.02
N LEU A 179 3.25 -6.09 3.32
CA LEU A 179 3.40 -5.99 1.89
C LEU A 179 3.94 -7.33 1.37
N ALA A 180 3.19 -7.97 0.49
CA ALA A 180 3.58 -9.24 -0.11
C ALA A 180 4.11 -9.03 -1.52
N VAL A 181 5.25 -9.63 -1.83
CA VAL A 181 5.87 -9.63 -3.16
C VAL A 181 5.87 -11.04 -3.71
N THR A 182 5.21 -11.22 -4.86
CA THR A 182 5.07 -12.51 -5.55
C THR A 182 5.82 -12.44 -6.87
N LEU A 183 6.62 -13.48 -7.19
CA LEU A 183 7.20 -13.62 -8.51
C LEU A 183 6.10 -13.95 -9.53
N SER A 184 5.91 -13.09 -10.52
CA SER A 184 4.93 -13.26 -11.60
C SER A 184 5.57 -13.67 -12.95
N THR A 185 6.89 -13.76 -13.00
CA THR A 185 7.63 -14.24 -14.18
C THR A 185 7.06 -15.54 -14.78
N PRO A 186 6.63 -16.56 -13.98
CA PRO A 186 6.03 -17.78 -14.51
C PRO A 186 4.81 -17.55 -15.41
N ASP A 187 4.03 -16.48 -15.16
CA ASP A 187 2.85 -16.15 -15.96
C ASP A 187 3.21 -15.61 -17.37
N TYR A 188 4.46 -15.17 -17.55
CA TYR A 188 5.01 -14.73 -18.83
C TYR A 188 5.65 -15.87 -19.62
N MET A 189 6.10 -16.94 -18.93
CA MET A 189 6.80 -18.06 -19.52
C MET A 189 5.85 -18.97 -20.32
N SER A 190 6.41 -19.85 -21.17
CA SER A 190 5.62 -20.94 -21.74
C SER A 190 5.12 -21.86 -20.61
N LYS A 191 3.98 -22.53 -20.83
CA LYS A 191 3.42 -23.44 -19.83
C LYS A 191 4.43 -24.54 -19.43
N GLU A 192 5.17 -25.06 -20.38
CA GLU A 192 6.17 -26.11 -20.14
C GLU A 192 7.30 -25.61 -19.24
N THR A 193 7.88 -24.44 -19.54
CA THR A 193 8.99 -23.88 -18.76
C THR A 193 8.53 -23.43 -17.37
N ALA A 194 7.31 -22.89 -17.26
CA ALA A 194 6.73 -22.51 -15.96
C ALA A 194 6.52 -23.74 -15.05
N GLU A 195 6.03 -24.86 -15.58
CA GLU A 195 5.87 -26.09 -14.79
C GLU A 195 7.22 -26.68 -14.36
N LYS A 196 8.29 -26.55 -15.17
CA LYS A 196 9.65 -26.94 -14.76
C LYS A 196 10.20 -26.08 -13.63
N LEU A 197 9.87 -24.79 -13.60
CA LEU A 197 10.32 -23.85 -12.55
C LEU A 197 9.55 -24.00 -11.24
N LYS A 198 8.29 -24.40 -11.30
CA LYS A 198 7.35 -24.44 -10.17
C LYS A 198 7.85 -25.18 -8.92
N PRO A 199 8.55 -26.35 -9.01
CA PRO A 199 9.08 -27.03 -7.82
C PRO A 199 10.12 -26.22 -7.03
N PHE A 200 10.75 -25.24 -7.68
CA PHE A 200 11.82 -24.42 -7.12
C PHE A 200 11.35 -23.05 -6.66
N LEU A 201 10.05 -22.74 -6.77
CA LEU A 201 9.51 -21.46 -6.36
C LEU A 201 9.29 -21.39 -4.84
N ARG A 202 9.69 -20.30 -4.24
CA ARG A 202 9.33 -19.94 -2.87
C ARG A 202 7.91 -19.38 -2.80
N ARG A 203 7.35 -19.41 -1.61
CA ARG A 203 6.15 -18.63 -1.28
C ARG A 203 6.42 -17.13 -1.45
N PRO A 204 5.36 -16.30 -1.59
CA PRO A 204 5.53 -14.85 -1.61
C PRO A 204 6.38 -14.35 -0.44
N ILE A 205 7.22 -13.35 -0.71
CA ILE A 205 8.06 -12.71 0.30
C ILE A 205 7.20 -11.64 0.97
N VAL A 206 7.06 -11.75 2.29
CA VAL A 206 6.27 -10.81 3.09
C VAL A 206 7.19 -9.86 3.83
N TYR A 207 6.92 -8.58 3.68
CA TYR A 207 7.55 -7.50 4.40
C TYR A 207 6.61 -6.94 5.46
N GLN A 208 7.17 -6.49 6.58
CA GLN A 208 6.46 -5.77 7.64
C GLN A 208 6.98 -4.35 7.71
N TRP A 209 6.08 -3.37 7.84
CA TRP A 209 6.50 -2.00 8.11
C TRP A 209 6.89 -1.85 9.57
N LYS A 210 8.16 -1.56 9.81
CA LYS A 210 8.75 -1.37 11.15
C LYS A 210 9.78 -0.27 11.11
N ASN A 211 9.77 0.61 12.12
CA ASN A 211 10.76 1.68 12.27
C ASN A 211 10.94 2.54 11.00
N GLY A 212 9.84 2.80 10.28
CA GLY A 212 9.87 3.66 9.10
C GLY A 212 10.39 2.99 7.82
N ALA A 213 10.44 1.66 7.74
CA ALA A 213 10.82 0.91 6.54
C ALA A 213 10.13 -0.47 6.49
N PHE A 214 10.01 -1.02 5.28
CA PHE A 214 9.62 -2.41 5.06
C PHE A 214 10.83 -3.34 5.24
N THR A 215 10.70 -4.31 6.15
CA THR A 215 11.72 -5.33 6.44
C THR A 215 11.13 -6.74 6.31
N LYS A 216 11.96 -7.72 5.88
CA LYS A 216 11.58 -9.15 5.83
C LYS A 216 11.46 -9.75 7.23
#